data_01c42fcdaa4ac92dc995b88c33b881ad
#
_entry.id   01c42fcdaa4ac92dc995b88c33b881ad
#
_cell.length_a   1.000
_cell.length_b   1.000
_cell.length_c   1.000
_cell.angle_alpha   90.00
_cell.angle_beta   90.00
_cell.angle_gamma   90.00
#
_symmetry.space_group_name_H-M   'P 1'
#
loop_
_entity.id
_entity.type
_entity.pdbx_description
1 polymer ?
#
loop_
_entity_poly.entity_id
_entity_poly.type
_entity_poly.pdbx_seq_one_letter_code
_entity_poly.pdbx_strand_id
1 'polypeptide(L)'
;MSNCPKSITAFELNEWLNSEIEDPIIIDVREYSELEIASFPKDFLHLPISKVSVDFVKTKISDSKGKKFVVLCHAGIRSYNFGQWSLDNRLVSEIWNLEEGIDGWSKYIDQKIPRY
;
A
#
# COMPACT_ATOMS: atom_id res chain seq x y z
N MET A 1 5.12 -17.78 -16.18
CA MET A 1 3.97 -17.08 -15.55
C MET A 1 4.42 -15.71 -15.11
N SER A 2 3.70 -14.70 -15.51
CA SER A 2 3.95 -13.37 -15.00
C SER A 2 3.39 -13.27 -13.58
N ASN A 3 4.19 -12.71 -12.68
CA ASN A 3 3.77 -12.40 -11.33
C ASN A 3 3.39 -10.93 -11.29
N CYS A 4 2.22 -10.62 -10.79
CA CYS A 4 1.73 -9.25 -10.73
C CYS A 4 1.03 -8.99 -9.39
N PRO A 5 0.85 -7.71 -9.01
CA PRO A 5 0.12 -7.38 -7.78
C PRO A 5 -1.31 -7.91 -7.85
N LYS A 6 -1.78 -8.40 -6.71
CA LYS A 6 -3.18 -8.78 -6.55
C LYS A 6 -3.98 -7.53 -6.24
N SER A 7 -5.24 -7.50 -6.65
CA SER A 7 -6.11 -6.36 -6.36
C SER A 7 -6.85 -6.59 -5.06
N ILE A 8 -7.02 -5.54 -4.26
CA ILE A 8 -7.86 -5.57 -3.07
C ILE A 8 -8.70 -4.29 -3.05
N THR A 9 -9.99 -4.45 -2.74
CA THR A 9 -10.89 -3.29 -2.63
C THR A 9 -10.79 -2.67 -1.23
N ALA A 10 -11.28 -1.44 -1.10
CA ALA A 10 -11.36 -0.79 0.21
C ALA A 10 -12.20 -1.61 1.19
N PHE A 11 -13.31 -2.18 0.72
CA PHE A 11 -14.16 -3.02 1.57
C PHE A 11 -13.43 -4.27 2.06
N GLU A 12 -12.71 -4.93 1.16
CA GLU A 12 -11.95 -6.14 1.51
C GLU A 12 -10.82 -5.83 2.48
N LEU A 13 -10.10 -4.74 2.27
CA LEU A 13 -9.05 -4.33 3.19
C LEU A 13 -9.63 -3.97 4.56
N ASN A 14 -10.73 -3.25 4.59
CA ASN A 14 -11.39 -2.89 5.84
C ASN A 14 -11.83 -4.13 6.62
N GLU A 15 -12.38 -5.13 5.93
CA GLU A 15 -12.71 -6.41 6.54
C GLU A 15 -11.50 -7.09 7.14
N TRP A 16 -10.38 -7.12 6.39
CA TRP A 16 -9.13 -7.71 6.86
C TRP A 16 -8.64 -7.02 8.13
N LEU A 17 -8.61 -5.69 8.13
CA LEU A 17 -8.13 -4.90 9.28
C LEU A 17 -9.02 -5.03 10.52
N ASN A 18 -10.28 -5.42 10.34
CA ASN A 18 -11.23 -5.63 11.44
C ASN A 18 -11.38 -7.10 11.83
N SER A 19 -10.64 -8.00 11.18
CA SER A 19 -10.69 -9.43 11.46
C SER A 19 -9.67 -9.83 12.52
N GLU A 20 -9.71 -11.10 12.93
CA GLU A 20 -8.72 -11.66 13.84
C GLU A 20 -7.46 -12.15 13.10
N ILE A 21 -7.47 -12.12 11.77
CA ILE A 21 -6.31 -12.47 10.96
C ILE A 21 -5.27 -11.36 11.12
N GLU A 22 -4.00 -11.74 11.14
CA GLU A 22 -2.90 -10.78 11.26
C GLU A 22 -3.02 -9.69 10.19
N ASP A 23 -2.88 -8.43 10.63
CA ASP A 23 -2.95 -7.28 9.72
C ASP A 23 -1.81 -7.33 8.70
N PRO A 24 -2.07 -6.90 7.46
CA PRO A 24 -0.99 -6.71 6.50
C PRO A 24 -0.15 -5.51 6.88
N ILE A 25 1.06 -5.45 6.33
CA ILE A 25 1.87 -4.24 6.38
C ILE A 25 1.35 -3.31 5.29
N ILE A 26 0.90 -2.13 5.67
CA ILE A 26 0.43 -1.13 4.72
C ILE A 26 1.62 -0.31 4.24
N ILE A 27 1.75 -0.13 2.94
CA ILE A 27 2.81 0.70 2.34
C ILE A 27 2.13 1.85 1.59
N ASP A 28 2.45 3.08 1.96
CA ASP A 28 1.97 4.27 1.27
C ASP A 28 3.11 4.84 0.43
N VAL A 29 2.90 4.89 -0.88
CA VAL A 29 3.95 5.33 -1.81
C VAL A 29 3.76 6.76 -2.30
N ARG A 30 2.84 7.50 -1.68
CA ARG A 30 2.58 8.89 -2.02
C ARG A 30 3.71 9.80 -1.50
N GLU A 31 3.75 11.01 -2.01
CA GLU A 31 4.73 11.99 -1.55
C GLU A 31 4.29 12.60 -0.21
N TYR A 32 5.24 13.19 0.52
CA TYR A 32 4.96 13.79 1.83
C TYR A 32 3.84 14.84 1.78
N SER A 33 3.82 15.64 0.71
CA SER A 33 2.79 16.67 0.56
C SER A 33 1.38 16.09 0.51
N GLU A 34 1.24 14.91 -0.03
CA GLU A 34 -0.06 14.23 -0.11
C GLU A 34 -0.50 13.70 1.26
N LEU A 35 0.45 13.21 2.06
CA LEU A 35 0.14 12.75 3.42
C LEU A 35 -0.36 13.87 4.30
N GLU A 36 0.12 15.10 4.07
CA GLU A 36 -0.35 16.27 4.82
C GLU A 36 -1.80 16.60 4.47
N ILE A 37 -2.23 16.31 3.25
CA ILE A 37 -3.62 16.56 2.83
C ILE A 37 -4.53 15.46 3.38
N ALA A 38 -4.14 14.20 3.23
CA ALA A 38 -4.95 13.06 3.62
C ALA A 38 -4.04 11.92 4.06
N SER A 39 -4.17 11.46 5.31
CA SER A 39 -3.36 10.39 5.86
C SER A 39 -4.20 9.13 6.04
N PHE A 40 -3.61 7.98 5.73
CA PHE A 40 -4.27 6.69 5.99
C PHE A 40 -4.39 6.51 7.51
N PRO A 41 -5.56 6.06 8.02
CA PRO A 41 -5.84 6.10 9.46
C PRO A 41 -5.23 4.97 10.28
N LYS A 42 -4.53 4.04 9.66
CA LYS A 42 -3.86 2.93 10.35
C LYS A 42 -2.35 3.06 10.17
N ASP A 43 -1.59 2.27 10.92
CA ASP A 43 -0.12 2.28 10.78
C ASP A 43 0.30 1.90 9.37
N PHE A 44 1.30 2.57 8.86
CA PHE A 44 1.83 2.28 7.52
C PHE A 44 3.31 2.62 7.43
N LEU A 45 3.98 1.99 6.47
CA LEU A 45 5.33 2.36 6.07
C LEU A 45 5.22 3.39 4.95
N HIS A 46 5.90 4.51 5.10
CA HIS A 46 5.93 5.53 4.06
C HIS A 46 7.15 5.34 3.16
N LEU A 47 6.91 4.91 1.93
CA LEU A 47 7.97 4.70 0.94
C LEU A 47 7.64 5.55 -0.29
N PRO A 48 7.91 6.88 -0.25
CA PRO A 48 7.53 7.76 -1.36
C PRO A 48 8.26 7.35 -2.65
N ILE A 49 7.51 7.27 -3.74
CA ILE A 49 8.05 6.80 -5.02
C ILE A 49 9.30 7.57 -5.45
N SER A 50 9.36 8.87 -5.18
CA SER A 50 10.52 9.70 -5.54
C SER A 50 11.82 9.26 -4.86
N LYS A 51 11.73 8.44 -3.81
CA LYS A 51 12.90 8.02 -3.03
C LYS A 51 13.15 6.52 -3.07
N VAL A 52 12.32 5.73 -3.77
CA VAL A 52 12.49 4.28 -3.74
C VAL A 52 13.71 3.84 -4.55
N SER A 53 14.43 2.87 -3.99
CA SER A 53 15.47 2.11 -4.62
C SER A 53 15.38 0.71 -4.03
N VAL A 54 16.04 -0.25 -4.65
CA VAL A 54 16.05 -1.63 -4.13
C VAL A 54 16.57 -1.65 -2.70
N ASP A 55 17.69 -0.98 -2.42
CA ASP A 55 18.28 -0.97 -1.09
C ASP A 55 17.40 -0.28 -0.07
N PHE A 56 16.79 0.85 -0.44
CA PHE A 56 15.90 1.58 0.46
C PHE A 56 14.70 0.73 0.89
N VAL A 57 14.02 0.13 -0.09
CA VAL A 57 12.84 -0.71 0.20
C VAL A 57 13.25 -1.95 0.99
N LYS A 58 14.33 -2.60 0.58
CA LYS A 58 14.83 -3.80 1.24
C LYS A 58 15.10 -3.54 2.72
N THR A 59 15.72 -2.41 3.04
CA THR A 59 15.99 -2.01 4.42
C THR A 59 14.68 -1.78 5.20
N LYS A 60 13.71 -1.09 4.59
CA LYS A 60 12.46 -0.75 5.25
C LYS A 60 11.58 -1.95 5.56
N ILE A 61 11.63 -2.99 4.73
CA ILE A 61 10.79 -4.18 4.93
C ILE A 61 11.56 -5.37 5.54
N SER A 62 12.81 -5.18 5.94
CA SER A 62 13.66 -6.27 6.43
C SER A 62 13.05 -7.01 7.62
N ASP A 63 12.33 -6.31 8.50
CA ASP A 63 11.70 -6.91 9.69
C ASP A 63 10.32 -7.49 9.40
N SER A 64 9.88 -7.44 8.15
CA SER A 64 8.52 -7.85 7.76
C SER A 64 8.50 -9.18 7.02
N LYS A 65 9.51 -10.00 7.24
CA LYS A 65 9.63 -11.30 6.56
C LYS A 65 8.44 -12.19 6.92
N GLY A 66 7.82 -12.77 5.92
CA GLY A 66 6.63 -13.60 6.11
C GLY A 66 5.33 -12.83 6.25
N LYS A 67 5.40 -11.51 6.26
CA LYS A 67 4.20 -10.67 6.34
C LYS A 67 3.60 -10.46 4.94
N LYS A 68 2.32 -10.10 4.93
CA LYS A 68 1.63 -9.71 3.69
C LYS A 68 1.67 -8.19 3.56
N PHE A 69 1.72 -7.71 2.33
CA PHE A 69 1.83 -6.28 2.06
C PHE A 69 0.65 -5.79 1.24
N VAL A 70 0.09 -4.65 1.63
CA VAL A 70 -0.91 -3.93 0.83
C VAL A 70 -0.33 -2.55 0.55
N VAL A 71 -0.21 -2.20 -0.72
CA VAL A 71 0.34 -0.91 -1.12
C VAL A 71 -0.78 0.01 -1.60
N LEU A 72 -0.69 1.28 -1.25
CA LEU A 72 -1.66 2.29 -1.67
C LEU A 72 -0.99 3.55 -2.19
N CYS A 73 -1.73 4.26 -3.04
CA CYS A 73 -1.40 5.61 -3.47
C CYS A 73 -2.68 6.42 -3.51
N HIS A 74 -2.76 7.47 -4.34
CA HIS A 74 -3.99 8.26 -4.44
C HIS A 74 -5.14 7.45 -5.03
N ALA A 75 -4.94 6.88 -6.22
CA ALA A 75 -6.02 6.20 -6.98
C ALA A 75 -5.66 4.81 -7.50
N GLY A 76 -4.53 4.25 -7.11
CA GLY A 76 -4.18 2.86 -7.41
C GLY A 76 -3.15 2.64 -8.51
N ILE A 77 -2.73 3.67 -9.24
CA ILE A 77 -1.81 3.52 -10.38
C ILE A 77 -0.35 3.44 -9.94
N ARG A 78 0.13 4.41 -9.18
CA ARG A 78 1.53 4.41 -8.69
C ARG A 78 1.80 3.20 -7.82
N SER A 79 0.83 2.83 -6.99
CA SER A 79 0.97 1.69 -6.09
C SER A 79 1.00 0.37 -6.86
N TYR A 80 0.23 0.24 -7.92
CA TYR A 80 0.31 -0.94 -8.78
C TYR A 80 1.71 -1.07 -9.38
N ASN A 81 2.24 0.03 -9.92
CA ASN A 81 3.57 0.03 -10.52
C ASN A 81 4.66 -0.26 -9.49
N PHE A 82 4.53 0.28 -8.29
CA PHE A 82 5.45 -0.04 -7.19
C PHE A 82 5.40 -1.54 -6.85
N GLY A 83 4.20 -2.10 -6.78
CA GLY A 83 4.02 -3.52 -6.48
C GLY A 83 4.67 -4.40 -7.54
N GLN A 84 4.47 -4.06 -8.81
CA GLN A 84 5.08 -4.81 -9.92
C GLN A 84 6.59 -4.73 -9.87
N TRP A 85 7.13 -3.54 -9.66
CA TRP A 85 8.55 -3.31 -9.52
C TRP A 85 9.14 -4.13 -8.35
N SER A 86 8.42 -4.17 -7.22
CA SER A 86 8.86 -4.91 -6.04
C SER A 86 8.88 -6.42 -6.30
N LEU A 87 7.91 -6.94 -7.04
CA LEU A 87 7.88 -8.34 -7.44
C LEU A 87 9.01 -8.66 -8.41
N ASP A 88 9.22 -7.79 -9.40
CA ASP A 88 10.26 -7.96 -10.42
C ASP A 88 11.66 -7.96 -9.81
N ASN A 89 11.86 -7.19 -8.75
CA ASN A 89 13.13 -7.11 -8.04
C ASN A 89 13.22 -8.10 -6.88
N ARG A 90 12.25 -8.98 -6.74
CA ARG A 90 12.19 -10.03 -5.71
C ARG A 90 12.29 -9.48 -4.28
N LEU A 91 11.78 -8.28 -4.08
CA LEU A 91 11.71 -7.67 -2.75
C LEU A 91 10.57 -8.28 -1.95
N VAL A 92 9.49 -8.64 -2.64
CA VAL A 92 8.34 -9.34 -2.07
C VAL A 92 7.98 -10.50 -3.00
N SER A 93 7.35 -11.54 -2.46
CA SER A 93 6.85 -12.66 -3.26
C SER A 93 5.38 -12.49 -3.62
N GLU A 94 4.68 -11.61 -2.90
CA GLU A 94 3.26 -11.37 -3.07
C GLU A 94 2.96 -9.97 -2.54
N ILE A 95 2.10 -9.24 -3.22
CA ILE A 95 1.69 -7.91 -2.78
C ILE A 95 0.29 -7.60 -3.31
N TRP A 96 -0.52 -6.94 -2.50
CA TRP A 96 -1.85 -6.48 -2.88
C TRP A 96 -1.80 -4.99 -3.17
N ASN A 97 -2.52 -4.57 -4.21
CA ASN A 97 -2.69 -3.16 -4.53
C ASN A 97 -4.11 -2.73 -4.14
N LEU A 98 -4.21 -1.69 -3.30
CA LEU A 98 -5.50 -1.08 -2.98
C LEU A 98 -5.98 -0.35 -4.23
N GLU A 99 -6.94 -0.94 -4.92
CA GLU A 99 -7.22 -0.58 -6.33
C GLU A 99 -7.75 0.83 -6.55
N GLU A 100 -8.43 1.43 -5.58
CA GLU A 100 -8.86 2.82 -5.69
C GLU A 100 -8.07 3.76 -4.76
N GLY A 101 -7.01 3.23 -4.13
CA GLY A 101 -6.12 3.99 -3.27
C GLY A 101 -6.83 4.64 -2.09
N ILE A 102 -6.21 5.70 -1.55
CA ILE A 102 -6.80 6.43 -0.44
C ILE A 102 -8.07 7.17 -0.86
N ASP A 103 -8.22 7.50 -2.14
CA ASP A 103 -9.43 8.13 -2.65
C ASP A 103 -10.64 7.22 -2.45
N GLY A 104 -10.52 5.95 -2.81
CA GLY A 104 -11.58 4.96 -2.56
C GLY A 104 -11.81 4.70 -1.09
N TRP A 105 -10.74 4.66 -0.30
CA TRP A 105 -10.86 4.50 1.14
C TRP A 105 -11.69 5.64 1.75
N SER A 106 -11.38 6.87 1.38
CA SER A 106 -12.13 8.04 1.82
C SER A 106 -13.59 7.98 1.39
N LYS A 107 -13.83 7.61 0.14
CA LYS A 107 -15.18 7.58 -0.44
C LYS A 107 -16.07 6.53 0.23
N TYR A 108 -15.53 5.34 0.49
CA TYR A 108 -16.33 4.19 0.90
C TYR A 108 -16.21 3.82 2.37
N ILE A 109 -15.09 4.09 3.01
CA ILE A 109 -14.82 3.60 4.36
C ILE A 109 -14.78 4.73 5.38
N ASP A 110 -13.98 5.76 5.14
CA ASP A 110 -13.77 6.83 6.12
C ASP A 110 -13.85 8.20 5.47
N GLN A 111 -15.04 8.75 5.47
CA GLN A 111 -15.33 10.04 4.83
C GLN A 111 -14.73 11.23 5.56
N LYS A 112 -14.11 11.02 6.72
CA LYS A 112 -13.35 12.07 7.43
C LYS A 112 -12.03 12.37 6.74
N ILE A 113 -11.54 11.44 5.91
CA ILE A 113 -10.30 11.64 5.15
C ILE A 113 -10.62 12.53 3.96
N PRO A 114 -9.94 13.69 3.82
CA PRO A 114 -10.19 14.57 2.67
C PRO A 114 -9.91 13.88 1.34
N ARG A 115 -10.69 14.22 0.33
CA ARG A 115 -10.42 13.80 -1.05
C ARG A 115 -9.68 14.95 -1.75
N TYR A 116 -8.72 14.58 -2.60
CA TYR A 116 -7.91 15.60 -3.30
C TYR A 116 -7.62 15.21 -4.74
#